data_d0df181f8c4d31700e047086d5e50f2c
#
_entry.id   d0df181f8c4d31700e047086d5e50f2c
#
_cell.length_a   1.000
_cell.length_b   1.000
_cell.length_c   1.000
_cell.angle_alpha   90.00
_cell.angle_beta   90.00
_cell.angle_gamma   90.00
#
_symmetry.space_group_name_H-M   'P 1'
#
loop_
_entity.id
_entity.type
_entity.pdbx_description
1 polymer ?
#
loop_
_entity_poly.entity_id
_entity_poly.type
_entity_poly.pdbx_seq_one_letter_code
_entity_poly.pdbx_strand_id
1 'polypeptide(L)'
;MIVLGIESSCDETSVAVIKDEELTANLIASQDFHTKYGGVVPELSSRAHLQIVNPLVKDALKKSNIELNDVDLIAATAGPGLIGALLVGLTYAKGLAFGSNKPFIGVNHIEGHIFSGFLMPHKPEFLFLSLVVSGGHTLLLLVKSFTEIYKLGSTVDDAAGEAFDKVAKLLGLGYPGGPKIQIAASQGNGNKIDFPVSDLKQKLNFSFSGIKTSVLRYVQSHGGVDKLTLQDKNDIAASFQVAAVKALKRNVKRALEM
;
A
#
# COMPACT_ATOMS: atom_id res chain seq x y z
N MET A 1 6.20 -27.15 7.01
CA MET A 1 5.92 -26.12 8.03
C MET A 1 4.69 -25.30 7.61
N ILE A 2 3.75 -25.14 8.54
CA ILE A 2 2.50 -24.39 8.30
C ILE A 2 2.54 -23.09 9.09
N VAL A 3 2.41 -21.96 8.38
CA VAL A 3 2.44 -20.63 8.95
C VAL A 3 1.10 -19.94 8.74
N LEU A 4 0.51 -19.40 9.82
CA LEU A 4 -0.66 -18.55 9.80
C LEU A 4 -0.22 -17.10 9.93
N GLY A 5 -0.45 -16.28 8.89
CA GLY A 5 -0.14 -14.86 8.86
C GLY A 5 -1.38 -13.98 9.03
N ILE A 6 -1.29 -12.92 9.85
CA ILE A 6 -2.36 -11.95 10.11
C ILE A 6 -1.85 -10.54 9.87
N GLU A 7 -2.59 -9.77 9.07
CA GLU A 7 -2.29 -8.35 8.75
C GLU A 7 -3.50 -7.48 9.05
N SER A 8 -3.28 -6.37 9.76
CA SER A 8 -4.32 -5.39 10.10
C SER A 8 -3.76 -3.97 10.25
N SER A 9 -2.76 -3.58 9.46
CA SER A 9 -2.01 -2.34 9.68
C SER A 9 -2.76 -1.05 9.30
N CYS A 10 -3.80 -1.13 8.47
CA CYS A 10 -4.54 0.05 7.99
C CYS A 10 -6.06 -0.17 7.95
N ASP A 11 -6.64 -0.39 6.78
CA ASP A 11 -8.09 -0.50 6.53
C ASP A 11 -8.49 -1.84 5.89
N GLU A 12 -7.58 -2.79 5.86
CA GLU A 12 -7.83 -4.16 5.43
C GLU A 12 -7.41 -5.14 6.51
N THR A 13 -8.24 -6.16 6.74
CA THR A 13 -7.85 -7.34 7.52
C THR A 13 -7.50 -8.46 6.57
N SER A 14 -6.29 -8.97 6.64
CA SER A 14 -5.87 -10.09 5.80
C SER A 14 -5.40 -11.25 6.65
N VAL A 15 -5.73 -12.46 6.21
CA VAL A 15 -5.25 -13.71 6.79
C VAL A 15 -4.79 -14.63 5.68
N ALA A 16 -3.57 -15.15 5.84
CA ALA A 16 -2.97 -16.09 4.90
C ALA A 16 -2.48 -17.35 5.61
N VAL A 17 -2.53 -18.47 4.90
CA VAL A 17 -1.91 -19.74 5.33
C VAL A 17 -0.90 -20.13 4.26
N ILE A 18 0.34 -20.36 4.71
CA ILE A 18 1.42 -20.92 3.88
C ILE A 18 1.75 -22.29 4.41
N LYS A 19 1.74 -23.29 3.53
CA LYS A 19 2.12 -24.68 3.83
C LYS A 19 3.26 -25.09 2.91
N ASP A 20 4.42 -25.37 3.49
CA ASP A 20 5.62 -25.81 2.77
C ASP A 20 5.97 -24.91 1.56
N GLU A 21 6.00 -23.59 1.80
CA GLU A 21 6.22 -22.51 0.83
C GLU A 21 5.06 -22.26 -0.16
N GLU A 22 3.97 -23.01 -0.09
CA GLU A 22 2.81 -22.83 -0.94
C GLU A 22 1.72 -22.01 -0.22
N LEU A 23 1.19 -20.98 -0.90
CA LEU A 23 0.10 -20.15 -0.40
C LEU A 23 -1.25 -20.88 -0.58
N THR A 24 -1.75 -21.50 0.48
CA THR A 24 -2.99 -22.31 0.45
C THR A 24 -4.24 -21.49 0.72
N ALA A 25 -4.12 -20.40 1.47
CA ALA A 25 -5.19 -19.42 1.66
C ALA A 25 -4.62 -18.00 1.68
N ASN A 26 -5.33 -17.07 1.04
CA ASN A 26 -5.17 -15.64 1.19
C ASN A 26 -6.57 -15.01 1.16
N LEU A 27 -6.99 -14.47 2.29
CA LEU A 27 -8.30 -13.86 2.48
C LEU A 27 -8.11 -12.41 2.90
N ILE A 28 -8.84 -11.51 2.23
CA ILE A 28 -8.78 -10.08 2.48
C ILE A 28 -10.19 -9.58 2.72
N ALA A 29 -10.39 -8.85 3.80
CA ALA A 29 -11.62 -8.14 4.12
C ALA A 29 -11.36 -6.63 4.10
N SER A 30 -11.82 -5.95 3.06
CA SER A 30 -11.67 -4.51 2.88
C SER A 30 -12.78 -3.74 3.60
N GLN A 31 -12.43 -2.55 4.10
CA GLN A 31 -13.33 -1.68 4.85
C GLN A 31 -13.89 -0.56 3.96
N ASP A 32 -14.72 -0.92 2.97
CA ASP A 32 -15.24 -0.01 1.95
C ASP A 32 -16.04 1.19 2.49
N PHE A 33 -16.53 1.10 3.75
CA PHE A 33 -17.28 2.17 4.39
C PHE A 33 -16.46 3.47 4.56
N HIS A 34 -15.14 3.40 4.55
CA HIS A 34 -14.26 4.57 4.61
C HIS A 34 -14.42 5.52 3.41
N THR A 35 -14.92 5.03 2.29
CA THR A 35 -15.26 5.85 1.11
C THR A 35 -16.22 6.98 1.43
N LYS A 36 -17.16 6.76 2.39
CA LYS A 36 -18.12 7.77 2.85
C LYS A 36 -17.46 8.95 3.58
N TYR A 37 -16.27 8.73 4.14
CA TYR A 37 -15.51 9.74 4.89
C TYR A 37 -14.41 10.38 4.06
N GLY A 38 -14.18 9.87 2.84
CA GLY A 38 -13.11 10.35 1.96
C GLY A 38 -11.70 10.02 2.43
N GLY A 39 -11.56 8.93 3.20
CA GLY A 39 -10.30 8.41 3.74
C GLY A 39 -10.50 7.57 4.99
N VAL A 40 -9.44 6.91 5.44
CA VAL A 40 -9.48 6.00 6.59
C VAL A 40 -9.75 6.77 7.89
N VAL A 41 -10.74 6.29 8.68
CA VAL A 41 -11.02 6.75 10.03
C VAL A 41 -10.46 5.73 11.02
N PRO A 42 -9.35 6.01 11.73
CA PRO A 42 -8.60 5.01 12.49
C PRO A 42 -9.40 4.26 13.56
N GLU A 43 -10.30 4.94 14.26
CA GLU A 43 -11.15 4.32 15.28
C GLU A 43 -12.14 3.32 14.68
N LEU A 44 -12.79 3.69 13.57
CA LEU A 44 -13.71 2.80 12.86
C LEU A 44 -12.99 1.60 12.27
N SER A 45 -11.77 1.83 11.74
CA SER A 45 -10.91 0.75 11.25
C SER A 45 -10.61 -0.27 12.34
N SER A 46 -10.19 0.18 13.53
CA SER A 46 -9.90 -0.71 14.66
C SER A 46 -11.10 -1.55 15.06
N ARG A 47 -12.29 -0.96 15.10
CA ARG A 47 -13.54 -1.68 15.42
C ARG A 47 -13.91 -2.73 14.37
N ALA A 48 -13.70 -2.42 13.09
CA ALA A 48 -13.95 -3.37 12.01
C ALA A 48 -12.99 -4.57 12.06
N HIS A 49 -11.71 -4.35 12.34
CA HIS A 49 -10.74 -5.43 12.54
C HIS A 49 -11.16 -6.38 13.67
N LEU A 50 -11.62 -5.85 14.81
CA LEU A 50 -12.11 -6.67 15.94
C LEU A 50 -13.25 -7.61 15.54
N GLN A 51 -14.14 -7.15 14.67
CA GLN A 51 -15.30 -7.96 14.26
C GLN A 51 -14.92 -9.06 13.26
N ILE A 52 -13.93 -8.82 12.38
CA ILE A 52 -13.67 -9.70 11.25
C ILE A 52 -12.48 -10.64 11.45
N VAL A 53 -11.50 -10.32 12.31
CA VAL A 53 -10.24 -11.09 12.41
C VAL A 53 -10.48 -12.55 12.75
N ASN A 54 -11.35 -12.84 13.73
CA ASN A 54 -11.62 -14.23 14.13
C ASN A 54 -12.40 -15.04 13.08
N PRO A 55 -13.51 -14.55 12.47
CA PRO A 55 -14.13 -15.20 11.32
C PRO A 55 -13.12 -15.46 10.18
N LEU A 56 -12.31 -14.48 9.83
CA LEU A 56 -11.37 -14.57 8.71
C LEU A 56 -10.28 -15.63 8.95
N VAL A 57 -9.79 -15.77 10.19
CA VAL A 57 -8.85 -16.84 10.58
C VAL A 57 -9.51 -18.22 10.44
N LYS A 58 -10.74 -18.39 10.91
CA LYS A 58 -11.47 -19.66 10.77
C LYS A 58 -11.67 -20.03 9.31
N ASP A 59 -12.03 -19.07 8.48
CA ASP A 59 -12.23 -19.28 7.04
C ASP A 59 -10.92 -19.61 6.32
N ALA A 60 -9.80 -18.98 6.70
CA ALA A 60 -8.48 -19.29 6.12
C ALA A 60 -8.03 -20.72 6.47
N LEU A 61 -8.18 -21.14 7.72
CA LEU A 61 -7.88 -22.51 8.15
C LEU A 61 -8.76 -23.52 7.39
N LYS A 62 -10.06 -23.28 7.31
CA LYS A 62 -10.99 -24.11 6.57
C LYS A 62 -10.63 -24.21 5.07
N LYS A 63 -10.29 -23.09 4.45
CA LYS A 63 -9.89 -23.04 3.02
C LYS A 63 -8.61 -23.82 2.77
N SER A 64 -7.69 -23.84 3.72
CA SER A 64 -6.45 -24.61 3.67
C SER A 64 -6.61 -26.08 4.07
N ASN A 65 -7.84 -26.49 4.45
CA ASN A 65 -8.16 -27.84 4.96
C ASN A 65 -7.24 -28.27 6.12
N ILE A 66 -7.06 -27.36 7.09
CA ILE A 66 -6.28 -27.57 8.32
C ILE A 66 -7.02 -27.04 9.54
N GLU A 67 -6.62 -27.52 10.73
CA GLU A 67 -7.03 -26.99 12.01
C GLU A 67 -5.93 -26.13 12.66
N LEU A 68 -6.26 -25.37 13.70
CA LEU A 68 -5.29 -24.54 14.41
C LEU A 68 -4.13 -25.37 15.01
N ASN A 69 -4.42 -26.61 15.41
CA ASN A 69 -3.40 -27.52 15.95
C ASN A 69 -2.32 -27.90 14.93
N ASP A 70 -2.64 -27.85 13.64
CA ASP A 70 -1.70 -28.16 12.54
C ASP A 70 -0.74 -27.00 12.25
N VAL A 71 -1.04 -25.78 12.73
CA VAL A 71 -0.20 -24.60 12.53
C VAL A 71 1.07 -24.73 13.35
N ASP A 72 2.23 -24.50 12.71
CA ASP A 72 3.55 -24.53 13.37
C ASP A 72 3.97 -23.17 13.91
N LEU A 73 3.58 -22.08 13.25
CA LEU A 73 3.98 -20.70 13.57
C LEU A 73 2.84 -19.72 13.28
N ILE A 74 2.63 -18.78 14.19
CA ILE A 74 1.72 -17.65 13.99
C ILE A 74 2.52 -16.38 13.81
N ALA A 75 2.27 -15.67 12.70
CA ALA A 75 2.92 -14.42 12.36
C ALA A 75 1.88 -13.29 12.32
N ALA A 76 2.25 -12.09 12.77
CA ALA A 76 1.40 -10.91 12.59
C ALA A 76 2.21 -9.66 12.34
N THR A 77 1.63 -8.73 11.60
CA THR A 77 2.24 -7.41 11.39
C THR A 77 2.33 -6.63 12.68
N ALA A 78 3.57 -6.23 13.03
CA ALA A 78 3.87 -5.47 14.25
C ALA A 78 4.01 -3.96 14.00
N GLY A 79 4.15 -3.55 12.75
CA GLY A 79 4.31 -2.16 12.31
C GLY A 79 5.17 -2.03 11.05
N PRO A 80 5.25 -0.82 10.46
CA PRO A 80 4.44 0.37 10.75
C PRO A 80 2.96 0.24 10.33
N GLY A 81 2.10 1.15 10.84
CA GLY A 81 0.68 1.21 10.50
C GLY A 81 -0.12 2.03 11.52
N LEU A 82 -1.44 2.03 11.38
CA LEU A 82 -2.34 2.67 12.33
C LEU A 82 -2.33 1.90 13.65
N ILE A 83 -1.98 2.57 14.75
CA ILE A 83 -1.71 1.92 16.03
C ILE A 83 -2.89 1.09 16.55
N GLY A 84 -4.12 1.60 16.45
CA GLY A 84 -5.32 0.88 16.88
C GLY A 84 -5.62 -0.35 16.03
N ALA A 85 -5.40 -0.28 14.72
CA ALA A 85 -5.55 -1.37 13.79
C ALA A 85 -4.50 -2.47 14.04
N LEU A 86 -3.21 -2.08 14.14
CA LEU A 86 -2.10 -2.98 14.49
C LEU A 86 -2.36 -3.73 15.80
N LEU A 87 -2.79 -3.01 16.85
CA LEU A 87 -3.07 -3.63 18.15
C LEU A 87 -4.09 -4.77 18.07
N VAL A 88 -5.10 -4.65 17.22
CA VAL A 88 -6.11 -5.71 17.05
C VAL A 88 -5.50 -6.99 16.52
N GLY A 89 -4.87 -6.95 15.33
CA GLY A 89 -4.28 -8.15 14.72
C GLY A 89 -3.14 -8.73 15.54
N LEU A 90 -2.25 -7.85 16.06
CA LEU A 90 -1.10 -8.27 16.84
C LEU A 90 -1.49 -8.94 18.16
N THR A 91 -2.43 -8.35 18.93
CA THR A 91 -2.86 -8.94 20.20
C THR A 91 -3.69 -10.20 19.99
N TYR A 92 -4.55 -10.23 18.96
CA TYR A 92 -5.27 -11.44 18.57
C TYR A 92 -4.31 -12.58 18.23
N ALA A 93 -3.31 -12.34 17.38
CA ALA A 93 -2.30 -13.33 17.00
C ALA A 93 -1.50 -13.84 18.21
N LYS A 94 -1.07 -12.94 19.11
CA LYS A 94 -0.38 -13.32 20.35
C LYS A 94 -1.27 -14.15 21.26
N GLY A 95 -2.54 -13.77 21.45
CA GLY A 95 -3.50 -14.53 22.24
C GLY A 95 -3.75 -15.91 21.66
N LEU A 96 -3.87 -16.01 20.33
CA LEU A 96 -4.03 -17.28 19.63
C LEU A 96 -2.79 -18.18 19.79
N ALA A 97 -1.59 -17.62 19.62
CA ALA A 97 -0.31 -18.33 19.80
C ALA A 97 -0.16 -18.86 21.24
N PHE A 98 -0.42 -18.01 22.22
CA PHE A 98 -0.36 -18.36 23.63
C PHE A 98 -1.37 -19.47 23.98
N GLY A 99 -2.63 -19.32 23.56
CA GLY A 99 -3.71 -20.27 23.88
C GLY A 99 -3.54 -21.63 23.19
N SER A 100 -2.87 -21.67 22.04
CA SER A 100 -2.56 -22.92 21.31
C SER A 100 -1.15 -23.47 21.53
N ASN A 101 -0.37 -22.84 22.42
CA ASN A 101 1.04 -23.17 22.69
C ASN A 101 1.90 -23.25 21.42
N LYS A 102 1.74 -22.23 20.52
CA LYS A 102 2.49 -22.13 19.27
C LYS A 102 3.46 -20.94 19.33
N PRO A 103 4.61 -21.00 18.63
CA PRO A 103 5.52 -19.88 18.50
C PRO A 103 4.85 -18.71 17.78
N PHE A 104 5.28 -17.48 18.11
CA PHE A 104 4.80 -16.25 17.53
C PHE A 104 5.96 -15.42 16.99
N ILE A 105 5.75 -14.76 15.83
CA ILE A 105 6.68 -13.76 15.28
C ILE A 105 5.93 -12.48 14.86
N GLY A 106 6.51 -11.33 15.24
CA GLY A 106 6.08 -10.02 14.71
C GLY A 106 6.82 -9.70 13.43
N VAL A 107 6.08 -9.33 12.37
CA VAL A 107 6.63 -9.03 11.04
C VAL A 107 6.53 -7.52 10.77
N ASN A 108 7.57 -6.97 10.13
CA ASN A 108 7.52 -5.60 9.64
C ASN A 108 6.62 -5.50 8.41
N HIS A 109 5.66 -4.57 8.39
CA HIS A 109 4.70 -4.36 7.31
C HIS A 109 5.39 -4.14 5.94
N ILE A 110 6.46 -3.33 5.91
CA ILE A 110 7.19 -3.05 4.68
C ILE A 110 7.95 -4.28 4.18
N GLU A 111 8.53 -5.07 5.09
CA GLU A 111 9.16 -6.35 4.74
C GLU A 111 8.13 -7.34 4.19
N GLY A 112 6.91 -7.36 4.77
CA GLY A 112 5.80 -8.14 4.22
C GLY A 112 5.49 -7.78 2.77
N HIS A 113 5.46 -6.49 2.44
CA HIS A 113 5.30 -6.04 1.04
C HIS A 113 6.45 -6.46 0.13
N ILE A 114 7.70 -6.29 0.58
CA ILE A 114 8.90 -6.66 -0.22
C ILE A 114 8.88 -8.17 -0.51
N PHE A 115 8.69 -8.98 0.53
CA PHE A 115 8.82 -10.43 0.42
C PHE A 115 7.57 -11.12 -0.15
N SER A 116 6.44 -10.41 -0.32
CA SER A 116 5.29 -10.92 -1.07
C SER A 116 5.65 -11.34 -2.49
N GLY A 117 6.68 -10.74 -3.09
CA GLY A 117 7.22 -11.12 -4.39
C GLY A 117 7.72 -12.57 -4.47
N PHE A 118 8.13 -13.16 -3.34
CA PHE A 118 8.57 -14.56 -3.28
C PHE A 118 7.42 -15.57 -3.32
N LEU A 119 6.16 -15.10 -3.20
CA LEU A 119 4.96 -15.90 -3.41
C LEU A 119 4.52 -15.94 -4.88
N MET A 120 5.17 -15.16 -5.76
CA MET A 120 4.87 -15.15 -7.19
C MET A 120 5.52 -16.34 -7.91
N PRO A 121 4.99 -16.76 -9.09
CA PRO A 121 5.58 -17.82 -9.90
C PRO A 121 7.05 -17.56 -10.27
N HIS A 122 7.39 -16.30 -10.54
CA HIS A 122 8.78 -15.85 -10.78
C HIS A 122 9.28 -15.14 -9.52
N LYS A 123 9.98 -15.89 -8.68
CA LYS A 123 10.57 -15.35 -7.45
C LYS A 123 11.74 -14.41 -7.80
N PRO A 124 11.87 -13.26 -7.11
CA PRO A 124 13.01 -12.39 -7.30
C PRO A 124 14.30 -13.08 -6.82
N GLU A 125 15.40 -12.85 -7.50
CA GLU A 125 16.74 -13.29 -7.07
C GLU A 125 17.41 -12.14 -6.30
N PHE A 126 18.12 -12.45 -5.23
CA PHE A 126 18.98 -11.48 -4.57
C PHE A 126 20.20 -11.19 -5.46
N LEU A 127 20.63 -10.06 -5.62
CA LEU A 127 20.34 -8.70 -5.16
C LEU A 127 19.25 -8.05 -6.05
N PHE A 128 18.26 -7.36 -5.47
CA PHE A 128 17.25 -6.64 -6.27
C PHE A 128 16.87 -5.28 -5.68
N LEU A 129 16.33 -4.40 -6.52
CA LEU A 129 15.68 -3.16 -6.10
C LEU A 129 14.19 -3.41 -5.86
N SER A 130 13.70 -2.95 -4.71
CA SER A 130 12.28 -2.93 -4.39
C SER A 130 11.76 -1.49 -4.35
N LEU A 131 10.72 -1.21 -5.12
CA LEU A 131 9.98 0.05 -5.08
C LEU A 131 8.64 -0.19 -4.40
N VAL A 132 8.52 0.20 -3.13
CA VAL A 132 7.26 0.12 -2.38
C VAL A 132 6.49 1.42 -2.60
N VAL A 133 5.27 1.31 -3.16
CA VAL A 133 4.39 2.44 -3.45
C VAL A 133 2.99 2.13 -2.89
N SER A 134 2.57 2.87 -1.88
CA SER A 134 1.27 2.68 -1.22
C SER A 134 0.64 4.02 -0.84
N GLY A 135 -0.51 3.99 -0.15
CA GLY A 135 -1.15 5.17 0.43
C GLY A 135 -0.28 5.90 1.45
N GLY A 136 0.49 5.15 2.27
CA GLY A 136 1.32 5.72 3.34
C GLY A 136 2.82 5.75 3.05
N HIS A 137 3.31 4.99 2.07
CA HIS A 137 4.74 4.81 1.86
C HIS A 137 5.15 4.95 0.38
N THR A 138 6.29 5.59 0.16
CA THR A 138 7.03 5.53 -1.11
C THR A 138 8.51 5.37 -0.77
N LEU A 139 9.02 4.16 -0.99
CA LEU A 139 10.37 3.76 -0.60
C LEU A 139 11.08 3.10 -1.78
N LEU A 140 12.36 3.41 -1.96
CA LEU A 140 13.26 2.70 -2.85
C LEU A 140 14.30 1.99 -2.00
N LEU A 141 14.36 0.68 -2.13
CA LEU A 141 15.13 -0.20 -1.24
C LEU A 141 16.04 -1.10 -2.09
N LEU A 142 17.24 -1.36 -1.57
CA LEU A 142 18.13 -2.40 -2.07
C LEU A 142 18.04 -3.61 -1.15
N VAL A 143 17.65 -4.74 -1.68
CA VAL A 143 17.47 -5.98 -0.92
C VAL A 143 18.58 -6.95 -1.29
N LYS A 144 19.49 -7.20 -0.34
CA LYS A 144 20.64 -8.10 -0.53
C LYS A 144 20.34 -9.52 -0.03
N SER A 145 19.53 -9.64 1.01
CA SER A 145 19.10 -10.90 1.60
C SER A 145 17.80 -10.70 2.38
N PHE A 146 17.26 -11.73 2.99
CA PHE A 146 16.10 -11.63 3.89
C PHE A 146 16.35 -10.76 5.13
N THR A 147 17.59 -10.52 5.49
CA THR A 147 17.98 -9.75 6.69
C THR A 147 18.75 -8.47 6.37
N GLU A 148 19.14 -8.27 5.11
CA GLU A 148 19.92 -7.11 4.68
C GLU A 148 19.14 -6.27 3.67
N ILE A 149 18.45 -5.24 4.17
CA ILE A 149 17.65 -4.28 3.40
C ILE A 149 18.17 -2.87 3.64
N TYR A 150 18.53 -2.18 2.58
CA TYR A 150 19.06 -0.82 2.63
C TYR A 150 18.09 0.17 1.98
N LYS A 151 17.71 1.19 2.75
CA LYS A 151 16.89 2.28 2.22
C LYS A 151 17.77 3.23 1.38
N LEU A 152 17.53 3.26 0.07
CA LEU A 152 18.20 4.16 -0.88
C LEU A 152 17.51 5.52 -0.96
N GLY A 153 16.17 5.54 -0.86
CA GLY A 153 15.38 6.76 -0.91
C GLY A 153 13.98 6.56 -0.37
N SER A 154 13.35 7.67 -0.01
CA SER A 154 11.96 7.71 0.46
C SER A 154 11.30 9.01 0.04
N THR A 155 9.97 9.09 0.12
CA THR A 155 9.31 10.39 0.00
C THR A 155 9.71 11.31 1.15
N VAL A 156 9.85 12.60 0.84
CA VAL A 156 10.13 13.67 1.83
C VAL A 156 8.88 14.43 2.24
N ASP A 157 7.76 14.13 1.58
CA ASP A 157 6.45 14.76 1.81
C ASP A 157 5.33 13.72 1.60
N ASP A 158 4.30 14.01 0.83
CA ASP A 158 3.21 13.06 0.56
C ASP A 158 3.76 11.76 -0.04
N ALA A 159 3.22 10.61 0.36
CA ALA A 159 3.42 9.37 -0.37
C ALA A 159 2.73 9.45 -1.75
N ALA A 160 3.15 8.62 -2.70
CA ALA A 160 2.56 8.63 -4.04
C ALA A 160 1.05 8.37 -3.99
N GLY A 161 0.61 7.32 -3.28
CA GLY A 161 -0.83 7.01 -3.14
C GLY A 161 -1.60 8.13 -2.44
N GLU A 162 -1.05 8.73 -1.39
CA GLU A 162 -1.63 9.91 -0.72
C GLU A 162 -1.80 11.09 -1.69
N ALA A 163 -0.81 11.32 -2.57
CA ALA A 163 -0.92 12.36 -3.60
C ALA A 163 -2.03 12.04 -4.61
N PHE A 164 -2.20 10.77 -5.00
CA PHE A 164 -3.31 10.32 -5.85
C PHE A 164 -4.66 10.55 -5.18
N ASP A 165 -4.81 10.22 -3.89
CA ASP A 165 -6.04 10.46 -3.13
C ASP A 165 -6.37 11.96 -3.04
N LYS A 166 -5.38 12.79 -2.75
CA LYS A 166 -5.54 14.25 -2.66
C LYS A 166 -5.92 14.87 -4.00
N VAL A 167 -5.30 14.43 -5.11
CA VAL A 167 -5.63 14.92 -6.47
C VAL A 167 -7.01 14.42 -6.90
N ALA A 168 -7.38 13.18 -6.63
CA ALA A 168 -8.71 12.66 -6.91
C ALA A 168 -9.79 13.46 -6.19
N LYS A 169 -9.58 13.77 -4.90
CA LYS A 169 -10.47 14.64 -4.12
C LYS A 169 -10.58 16.05 -4.72
N LEU A 170 -9.45 16.63 -5.12
CA LEU A 170 -9.39 17.97 -5.73
C LEU A 170 -10.16 18.03 -7.05
N LEU A 171 -10.16 16.95 -7.84
CA LEU A 171 -10.90 16.85 -9.11
C LEU A 171 -12.37 16.40 -8.93
N GLY A 172 -12.79 16.09 -7.70
CA GLY A 172 -14.14 15.58 -7.42
C GLY A 172 -14.38 14.14 -7.90
N LEU A 173 -13.33 13.32 -8.04
CA LEU A 173 -13.42 11.94 -8.54
C LEU A 173 -13.76 10.92 -7.45
N GLY A 174 -13.57 11.29 -6.15
CA GLY A 174 -13.88 10.43 -5.01
C GLY A 174 -12.69 9.63 -4.48
N TYR A 175 -12.97 8.65 -3.61
CA TYR A 175 -12.00 7.79 -2.92
C TYR A 175 -12.33 6.31 -3.19
N PRO A 176 -11.32 5.40 -3.26
CA PRO A 176 -9.88 5.64 -3.22
C PRO A 176 -9.36 6.31 -4.50
N GLY A 177 -8.40 7.24 -4.35
CA GLY A 177 -7.97 8.12 -5.43
C GLY A 177 -7.19 7.42 -6.53
N GLY A 178 -6.35 6.43 -6.20
CA GLY A 178 -5.54 5.71 -7.18
C GLY A 178 -6.38 5.13 -8.34
N PRO A 179 -7.35 4.24 -8.07
CA PRO A 179 -8.23 3.68 -9.09
C PRO A 179 -9.05 4.75 -9.84
N LYS A 180 -9.52 5.78 -9.14
CA LYS A 180 -10.31 6.86 -9.75
C LYS A 180 -9.48 7.71 -10.72
N ILE A 181 -8.25 8.06 -10.35
CA ILE A 181 -7.31 8.74 -11.25
C ILE A 181 -6.98 7.86 -12.45
N GLN A 182 -6.71 6.57 -12.25
CA GLN A 182 -6.42 5.64 -13.34
C GLN A 182 -7.55 5.57 -14.36
N ILE A 183 -8.81 5.46 -13.92
CA ILE A 183 -9.98 5.43 -14.79
C ILE A 183 -10.10 6.75 -15.57
N ALA A 184 -10.01 7.91 -14.91
CA ALA A 184 -10.08 9.20 -15.57
C ALA A 184 -8.91 9.39 -16.55
N ALA A 185 -7.70 9.03 -16.15
CA ALA A 185 -6.48 9.12 -16.96
C ALA A 185 -6.54 8.28 -18.25
N SER A 186 -7.22 7.13 -18.20
CA SER A 186 -7.42 6.27 -19.40
C SER A 186 -8.25 6.93 -20.50
N GLN A 187 -9.00 7.98 -20.17
CA GLN A 187 -9.83 8.77 -21.09
C GLN A 187 -9.21 10.15 -21.40
N GLY A 188 -8.05 10.45 -20.82
CA GLY A 188 -7.38 11.74 -20.95
C GLY A 188 -6.10 11.72 -21.77
N ASN A 189 -5.59 12.90 -22.08
CA ASN A 189 -4.30 13.08 -22.74
C ASN A 189 -3.20 13.45 -21.73
N GLY A 190 -2.30 12.50 -21.43
CA GLY A 190 -1.21 12.69 -20.46
C GLY A 190 -0.14 13.72 -20.88
N ASN A 191 -0.13 14.15 -22.13
CA ASN A 191 0.78 15.18 -22.64
C ASN A 191 0.13 16.58 -22.71
N LYS A 192 -1.11 16.73 -22.23
CA LYS A 192 -1.85 18.00 -22.29
C LYS A 192 -1.24 19.05 -21.38
N ILE A 193 -0.77 18.64 -20.19
CA ILE A 193 -0.24 19.54 -19.17
C ILE A 193 1.09 18.96 -18.67
N ASP A 194 2.16 19.75 -18.76
CA ASP A 194 3.47 19.33 -18.21
C ASP A 194 3.59 19.75 -16.74
N PHE A 195 3.17 18.88 -15.84
CA PHE A 195 3.35 19.08 -14.41
C PHE A 195 4.82 18.88 -14.00
N PRO A 196 5.42 19.83 -13.25
CA PRO A 196 6.82 19.75 -12.88
C PRO A 196 7.10 18.60 -11.91
N VAL A 197 8.17 17.86 -12.17
CA VAL A 197 8.70 16.82 -11.27
C VAL A 197 9.92 17.36 -10.54
N SER A 198 9.82 17.44 -9.20
CA SER A 198 10.89 17.97 -8.34
C SER A 198 12.18 17.15 -8.50
N ASP A 199 13.31 17.82 -8.67
CA ASP A 199 14.64 17.21 -8.59
C ASP A 199 15.30 17.61 -7.27
N LEU A 200 15.32 16.67 -6.31
CA LEU A 200 15.78 16.91 -4.96
C LEU A 200 17.32 16.82 -4.86
N LYS A 201 17.92 17.46 -3.84
CA LYS A 201 19.36 17.34 -3.54
C LYS A 201 19.75 15.88 -3.32
N GLN A 202 18.98 15.15 -2.50
CA GLN A 202 19.12 13.70 -2.36
C GLN A 202 18.39 13.02 -3.53
N LYS A 203 19.17 12.63 -4.54
CA LYS A 203 18.67 12.26 -5.88
C LYS A 203 17.73 11.05 -5.93
N LEU A 204 17.74 10.18 -4.91
CA LEU A 204 16.88 9.01 -4.83
C LEU A 204 15.61 9.24 -4.00
N ASN A 205 15.49 10.39 -3.31
CA ASN A 205 14.28 10.74 -2.59
C ASN A 205 13.18 11.21 -3.56
N PHE A 206 11.93 11.01 -3.14
CA PHE A 206 10.73 11.40 -3.88
C PHE A 206 10.07 12.62 -3.25
N SER A 207 9.30 13.36 -4.06
CA SER A 207 8.41 14.43 -3.62
C SER A 207 7.20 14.47 -4.54
N PHE A 208 6.00 14.42 -3.97
CA PHE A 208 4.73 14.47 -4.70
C PHE A 208 3.90 15.70 -4.36
N SER A 209 4.17 16.38 -3.24
CA SER A 209 3.45 17.59 -2.84
C SER A 209 3.60 18.73 -3.85
N GLY A 210 4.75 18.81 -4.54
CA GLY A 210 4.97 19.79 -5.61
C GLY A 210 4.05 19.55 -6.81
N ILE A 211 3.91 18.30 -7.26
CA ILE A 211 3.03 17.91 -8.38
C ILE A 211 1.57 18.20 -8.00
N LYS A 212 1.13 17.76 -6.83
CA LYS A 212 -0.22 18.03 -6.29
C LYS A 212 -0.53 19.54 -6.25
N THR A 213 0.41 20.34 -5.75
CA THR A 213 0.24 21.80 -5.67
C THR A 213 0.13 22.44 -7.07
N SER A 214 0.87 21.91 -8.05
CA SER A 214 0.77 22.37 -9.44
C SER A 214 -0.60 22.03 -10.04
N VAL A 215 -1.16 20.86 -9.74
CA VAL A 215 -2.54 20.50 -10.13
C VAL A 215 -3.54 21.48 -9.51
N LEU A 216 -3.41 21.77 -8.21
CA LEU A 216 -4.29 22.72 -7.51
C LEU A 216 -4.26 24.10 -8.17
N ARG A 217 -3.07 24.63 -8.46
CA ARG A 217 -2.89 25.92 -9.13
C ARG A 217 -3.50 25.93 -10.52
N TYR A 218 -3.31 24.84 -11.29
CA TYR A 218 -3.90 24.69 -12.60
C TYR A 218 -5.43 24.75 -12.55
N VAL A 219 -6.06 23.98 -11.65
CA VAL A 219 -7.51 23.98 -11.44
C VAL A 219 -8.02 25.37 -11.05
N GLN A 220 -7.32 26.07 -10.15
CA GLN A 220 -7.69 27.42 -9.71
C GLN A 220 -7.59 28.44 -10.85
N SER A 221 -6.56 28.39 -11.68
CA SER A 221 -6.38 29.28 -12.83
C SER A 221 -7.45 29.11 -13.92
N HIS A 222 -8.12 27.94 -13.93
CA HIS A 222 -9.23 27.62 -14.85
C HIS A 222 -10.63 27.82 -14.22
N GLY A 223 -10.70 28.58 -13.13
CA GLY A 223 -11.98 28.96 -12.48
C GLY A 223 -12.52 27.95 -11.47
N GLY A 224 -11.68 26.99 -11.04
CA GLY A 224 -12.03 25.98 -10.05
C GLY A 224 -12.63 24.71 -10.65
N VAL A 225 -12.79 23.68 -9.82
CA VAL A 225 -13.22 22.34 -10.26
C VAL A 225 -14.60 22.31 -10.90
N ASP A 226 -15.50 23.23 -10.50
CA ASP A 226 -16.86 23.30 -11.02
C ASP A 226 -16.93 23.86 -12.46
N LYS A 227 -15.87 24.53 -12.92
CA LYS A 227 -15.75 25.05 -14.29
C LYS A 227 -15.08 24.08 -15.25
N LEU A 228 -14.44 23.02 -14.74
CA LEU A 228 -13.78 22.01 -15.56
C LEU A 228 -14.82 21.09 -16.21
N THR A 229 -14.65 20.86 -17.50
CA THR A 229 -15.37 19.80 -18.22
C THR A 229 -14.89 18.42 -17.76
N LEU A 230 -15.63 17.38 -18.10
CA LEU A 230 -15.20 16.00 -17.85
C LEU A 230 -13.85 15.72 -18.56
N GLN A 231 -13.68 16.23 -19.80
CA GLN A 231 -12.44 16.05 -20.55
C GLN A 231 -11.27 16.75 -19.89
N ASP A 232 -11.46 17.96 -19.36
CA ASP A 232 -10.39 18.65 -18.61
C ASP A 232 -9.96 17.85 -17.38
N LYS A 233 -10.90 17.28 -16.62
CA LYS A 233 -10.58 16.42 -15.47
C LYS A 233 -9.82 15.19 -15.88
N ASN A 234 -10.18 14.55 -17.00
CA ASN A 234 -9.49 13.39 -17.55
C ASN A 234 -8.06 13.75 -18.00
N ASP A 235 -7.87 14.86 -18.67
CA ASP A 235 -6.56 15.35 -19.13
C ASP A 235 -5.64 15.70 -17.95
N ILE A 236 -6.20 16.36 -16.91
CA ILE A 236 -5.47 16.66 -15.68
C ILE A 236 -5.06 15.37 -14.97
N ALA A 237 -5.97 14.40 -14.82
CA ALA A 237 -5.69 13.11 -14.20
C ALA A 237 -4.58 12.34 -14.95
N ALA A 238 -4.66 12.32 -16.29
CA ALA A 238 -3.66 11.67 -17.14
C ALA A 238 -2.28 12.34 -17.02
N SER A 239 -2.24 13.67 -17.08
CA SER A 239 -1.00 14.45 -16.98
C SER A 239 -0.37 14.33 -15.58
N PHE A 240 -1.19 14.31 -14.52
CA PHE A 240 -0.73 14.06 -13.15
C PHE A 240 -0.12 12.66 -13.02
N GLN A 241 -0.82 11.63 -13.52
CA GLN A 241 -0.32 10.25 -13.48
C GLN A 241 1.02 10.11 -14.22
N VAL A 242 1.16 10.73 -15.40
CA VAL A 242 2.42 10.76 -16.15
C VAL A 242 3.54 11.39 -15.33
N ALA A 243 3.30 12.53 -14.69
CA ALA A 243 4.29 13.21 -13.86
C ALA A 243 4.70 12.37 -12.64
N ALA A 244 3.73 11.75 -11.95
CA ALA A 244 4.00 10.87 -10.82
C ALA A 244 4.83 9.64 -11.21
N VAL A 245 4.46 8.96 -12.30
CA VAL A 245 5.21 7.81 -12.83
C VAL A 245 6.61 8.23 -13.30
N LYS A 246 6.77 9.42 -13.93
CA LYS A 246 8.07 9.97 -14.31
C LYS A 246 8.99 10.16 -13.10
N ALA A 247 8.45 10.64 -11.96
CA ALA A 247 9.21 10.76 -10.72
C ALA A 247 9.72 9.40 -10.22
N LEU A 248 8.84 8.39 -10.18
CA LEU A 248 9.20 7.03 -9.75
C LEU A 248 10.25 6.40 -10.68
N LYS A 249 9.99 6.39 -11.98
CA LYS A 249 10.90 5.82 -12.99
C LYS A 249 12.29 6.45 -12.97
N ARG A 250 12.37 7.80 -12.86
CA ARG A 250 13.63 8.52 -12.81
C ARG A 250 14.53 8.03 -11.69
N ASN A 251 13.99 7.87 -10.49
CA ASN A 251 14.78 7.50 -9.32
C ASN A 251 15.15 6.02 -9.33
N VAL A 252 14.26 5.13 -9.82
CA VAL A 252 14.62 3.73 -10.06
C VAL A 252 15.76 3.61 -11.06
N LYS A 253 15.68 4.34 -12.19
CA LYS A 253 16.76 4.36 -13.21
C LYS A 253 18.10 4.82 -12.61
N ARG A 254 18.08 5.90 -11.82
CA ARG A 254 19.29 6.40 -11.11
C ARG A 254 19.87 5.36 -10.17
N ALA A 255 19.03 4.60 -9.46
CA ALA A 255 19.52 3.56 -8.54
C ALA A 255 20.12 2.35 -9.29
N LEU A 256 19.65 2.07 -10.51
CA LEU A 256 20.22 1.01 -11.35
C LEU A 256 21.56 1.39 -11.97
N GLU A 257 21.86 2.70 -12.06
CA GLU A 257 23.10 3.25 -12.62
C GLU A 257 24.20 3.44 -11.56
N MET A 258 23.92 3.17 -10.26
CA MET A 258 24.87 3.26 -9.13
C MET A 258 25.63 1.96 -8.92
#